data_640412ba4d7ea4777c19266db8c802b2
#
_entry.id   640412ba4d7ea4777c19266db8c802b2
#
_cell.length_a   1.000
_cell.length_b   1.000
_cell.length_c   1.000
_cell.angle_alpha   90.00
_cell.angle_beta   90.00
_cell.angle_gamma   90.00
#
_symmetry.space_group_name_H-M   'P 1'
#
loop_
_entity.id
_entity.type
_entity.pdbx_description
1 polymer ?
#
loop_
_entity_poly.entity_id
_entity_poly.type
_entity_poly.pdbx_seq_one_letter_code
_entity_poly.pdbx_strand_id
1 'polypeptide(L)' 'MIIKDHETWSVEELQALLERYIFNRDRFAETYSERSDLNKEIRTIKTEINRRKKNE' A
#
# COMPACT_ATOMS: atom_id res chain seq x y z
N MET A 1 5.83 13.07 12.19
CA MET A 1 5.29 13.57 10.99
C MET A 1 4.86 12.49 10.06
N ILE A 2 3.77 12.65 9.44
CA ILE A 2 3.24 11.64 8.59
C ILE A 2 3.22 12.05 7.16
N ILE A 3 3.74 11.22 6.34
CA ILE A 3 3.72 11.48 4.94
C ILE A 3 2.62 10.71 4.33
N LYS A 4 1.63 11.39 3.93
CA LYS A 4 0.50 10.76 3.36
C LYS A 4 0.35 10.98 1.93
N ASP A 5 1.14 11.89 1.42
CA ASP A 5 0.93 12.32 0.08
C ASP A 5 1.64 11.40 -0.88
N HIS A 6 0.98 10.36 -1.24
CA HIS A 6 1.55 9.41 -2.20
C HIS A 6 1.64 9.99 -3.60
N GLU A 7 1.17 11.22 -3.77
CA GLU A 7 1.22 11.81 -5.09
C GLU A 7 2.64 12.08 -5.56
N THR A 8 3.56 12.18 -4.60
CA THR A 8 4.94 12.41 -4.97
C THR A 8 5.70 11.13 -5.22
N TRP A 9 5.07 9.98 -5.01
CA TRP A 9 5.73 8.70 -5.17
C TRP A 9 5.56 8.20 -6.59
N SER A 10 6.59 7.58 -7.12
CA SER A 10 6.46 6.96 -8.43
C SER A 10 5.70 5.65 -8.30
N VAL A 11 5.24 5.13 -9.44
CA VAL A 11 4.54 3.87 -9.43
C VAL A 11 5.44 2.76 -8.89
N GLU A 12 6.73 2.81 -9.24
CA GLU A 12 7.65 1.80 -8.75
C GLU A 12 7.80 1.85 -7.25
N GLU A 13 7.84 3.06 -6.70
CA GLU A 13 7.92 3.20 -5.26
C GLU A 13 6.66 2.69 -4.58
N LEU A 14 5.53 2.98 -5.18
CA LEU A 14 4.27 2.51 -4.63
C LEU A 14 4.19 0.99 -4.67
N GLN A 15 4.67 0.39 -5.74
CA GLN A 15 4.65 -1.06 -5.84
C GLN A 15 5.56 -1.70 -4.80
N ALA A 16 6.71 -1.10 -4.56
CA ALA A 16 7.61 -1.62 -3.55
C ALA A 16 6.96 -1.53 -2.16
N LEU A 17 6.30 -0.43 -1.89
CA LEU A 17 5.61 -0.27 -0.62
C LEU A 17 4.49 -1.28 -0.49
N LEU A 18 3.76 -1.50 -1.58
CA LEU A 18 2.68 -2.46 -1.59
C LEU A 18 3.19 -3.85 -1.24
N GLU A 19 4.30 -4.25 -1.83
CA GLU A 19 4.85 -5.56 -1.56
C GLU A 19 5.27 -5.71 -0.11
N ARG A 20 5.80 -4.64 0.47
CA ARG A 20 6.17 -4.69 1.88
C ARG A 20 4.95 -4.90 2.76
N TYR A 21 3.87 -4.21 2.46
CA TYR A 21 2.66 -4.37 3.26
C TYR A 21 2.09 -5.78 3.11
N ILE A 22 2.12 -6.30 1.91
CA ILE A 22 1.63 -7.67 1.69
C ILE A 22 2.48 -8.66 2.46
N PHE A 23 3.79 -8.48 2.41
CA PHE A 23 4.70 -9.35 3.13
C PHE A 23 4.43 -9.30 4.62
N ASN A 24 4.27 -8.09 5.16
CA ASN A 24 4.00 -7.94 6.58
C ASN A 24 2.68 -8.58 6.96
N ARG A 25 1.66 -8.43 6.11
CA ARG A 25 0.38 -9.02 6.40
C ARG A 25 0.48 -10.54 6.46
N ASP A 26 1.19 -11.12 5.51
CA ASP A 26 1.26 -12.57 5.42
C ASP A 26 2.18 -13.19 6.46
N ARG A 27 3.20 -12.45 6.87
CA ARG A 27 4.20 -13.03 7.75
C ARG A 27 4.11 -12.59 9.19
N PHE A 28 3.72 -11.35 9.43
CA PHE A 28 3.80 -10.79 10.76
C PHE A 28 2.47 -10.43 11.38
N ALA A 29 1.45 -10.19 10.60
CA ALA A 29 0.15 -9.82 11.16
C ALA A 29 -0.49 -11.06 11.76
N GLU A 30 -0.62 -11.07 13.07
CA GLU A 30 -1.14 -12.22 13.77
C GLU A 30 -2.59 -12.06 14.17
N THR A 31 -3.06 -10.85 14.33
CA THR A 31 -4.43 -10.64 14.73
C THR A 31 -5.26 -10.16 13.54
N TYR A 32 -6.54 -10.36 13.66
CA TYR A 32 -7.46 -9.91 12.64
C TYR A 32 -7.38 -8.39 12.47
N SER A 33 -7.23 -7.70 13.58
CA SER A 33 -7.16 -6.25 13.56
C SER A 33 -5.96 -5.77 12.76
N GLU A 34 -4.82 -6.39 12.98
CA GLU A 34 -3.61 -6.02 12.26
C GLU A 34 -3.76 -6.29 10.77
N ARG A 35 -4.33 -7.42 10.43
CA ARG A 35 -4.55 -7.74 9.02
C ARG A 35 -5.51 -6.76 8.38
N SER A 36 -6.52 -6.36 9.11
CA SER A 36 -7.49 -5.42 8.58
C SER A 36 -6.85 -4.08 8.27
N ASP A 37 -6.00 -3.60 9.17
CA ASP A 37 -5.32 -2.35 8.94
C ASP A 37 -4.41 -2.42 7.73
N LEU A 38 -3.65 -3.50 7.62
CA LEU A 38 -2.77 -3.66 6.48
C LEU A 38 -3.55 -3.80 5.19
N ASN A 39 -4.68 -4.49 5.22
CA ASN A 39 -5.51 -4.60 4.03
C ASN A 39 -6.01 -3.25 3.55
N LYS A 40 -6.34 -2.36 4.48
CA LYS A 40 -6.77 -1.02 4.10
C LYS A 40 -5.65 -0.28 3.39
N GLU A 41 -4.45 -0.36 3.93
CA GLU A 41 -3.31 0.30 3.31
C GLU A 41 -3.03 -0.29 1.94
N ILE A 42 -3.08 -1.61 1.84
CA ILE A 42 -2.83 -2.27 0.58
C ILE A 42 -3.84 -1.81 -0.47
N ARG A 43 -5.10 -1.72 -0.09
CA ARG A 43 -6.13 -1.29 -1.01
C ARG A 43 -5.89 0.15 -1.47
N THR A 44 -5.53 1.01 -0.55
CA THR A 44 -5.27 2.41 -0.88
C THR A 44 -4.14 2.52 -1.89
N ILE A 45 -3.07 1.77 -1.66
CA ILE A 45 -1.93 1.84 -2.55
C ILE A 45 -2.28 1.27 -3.92
N LYS A 46 -3.02 0.18 -3.95
CA LYS A 46 -3.44 -0.40 -5.22
C LYS A 46 -4.29 0.58 -6.03
N THR A 47 -5.19 1.25 -5.34
CA THR A 47 -6.05 2.22 -6.01
C THR A 47 -5.22 3.34 -6.60
N GLU A 48 -4.23 3.82 -5.86
CA GLU A 48 -3.39 4.88 -6.35
C GLU A 48 -2.59 4.45 -7.56
N ILE A 49 -2.05 3.24 -7.53
CA ILE A 49 -1.30 2.72 -8.66
C ILE A 49 -2.19 2.63 -9.89
N ASN A 50 -3.38 2.11 -9.74
CA ASN A 50 -4.30 1.98 -10.86
C ASN A 50 -4.67 3.33 -11.43
N ARG A 51 -4.89 4.30 -10.56
CA ARG A 51 -5.26 5.64 -11.01
C ARG A 51 -4.15 6.23 -11.87
N ARG A 52 -2.91 6.04 -11.46
CA ARG A 52 -1.79 6.59 -12.20
C ARG A 52 -1.61 5.90 -13.53
N LYS A 53 -1.79 4.59 -13.55
CA LYS A 53 -1.65 3.87 -14.80
C LYS A 53 -2.70 4.28 -15.80
N LYS A 54 -3.89 4.57 -15.33
CA LYS A 54 -4.95 4.99 -16.23
C LYS A 54 -4.68 6.36 -16.84
N ASN A 55 -4.00 7.21 -16.08
CA ASN A 55 -3.75 8.55 -16.54
C ASN A 55 -2.54 8.67 -17.44
N GLU A 56 -1.84 7.60 -17.63
CA GLU A 56 -0.77 7.59 -18.58
C GLU A 56 -1.30 7.22 -19.94
#